data_70ded6cb72e2e95ff4efe1e2036b8671
#
_entry.id   70ded6cb72e2e95ff4efe1e2036b8671
#
_cell.length_a   1.000
_cell.length_b   1.000
_cell.length_c   1.000
_cell.angle_alpha   90.00
_cell.angle_beta   90.00
_cell.angle_gamma   90.00
#
_symmetry.space_group_name_H-M   'P 1'
#
loop_
_entity.id
_entity.type
_entity.pdbx_description
1 polymer ?
#
loop_
_entity_poly.entity_id
_entity_poly.type
_entity_poly.pdbx_seq_one_letter_code
_entity_poly.pdbx_strand_id
1 'polypeptide(L)'
;MRLSIIYSTRKEDPYYLELLKATCGVKNVEIIPFENPDGKSLTKIYNEGLIKTKNDIVLFCHDDLKFETKNWGRKLLNHFKRHSEYGIIGIAGTRYLASSGRWWEDFSKMHGAVYHEDNGNRWLTRYSRDIGNQLDDVILVDGLFFAINKKLLKHKFNYKVEGFHFYDIDFCFSNYLEGVKIGVCTDIKVTHLSIGRTNDEWEENRKIFAEKYKEKLPIKINKVLRKNEKLNVLISCLNFNDFTGSELHVYELAKGLVSLGHKVTICSNVGGDIEKKAKQLGIVTCTPQEPPGFKVGDDKTQVNGPDGPVVMKKGQLYKIGEPNFDIMHLHHKPVTEHFLKLYTTTPTVCTIHSEVIELEHPVKDERISRYICIRPEIQEFIVSKFEIDETKTTVIYNPFDTNRFKNYPLPKSEKERILFVGTIDYLRQNAIMDLIEQTSKNNQELWIVGKK
;
A
#
# COMPACT_ATOMS: atom_id res chain seq x y z
N MET A 1 -4.30 -29.74 11.41
CA MET A 1 -3.72 -29.85 10.05
C MET A 1 -2.31 -30.42 10.14
N ARG A 2 -1.86 -31.14 9.15
CA ARG A 2 -0.51 -31.70 9.01
C ARG A 2 0.13 -31.12 7.75
N LEU A 3 1.46 -31.12 7.70
CA LEU A 3 2.24 -30.50 6.63
C LEU A 3 3.09 -31.55 5.93
N SER A 4 3.08 -31.53 4.61
CA SER A 4 4.08 -32.18 3.77
C SER A 4 4.96 -31.10 3.13
N ILE A 5 6.25 -31.36 2.99
CA ILE A 5 7.23 -30.48 2.35
C ILE A 5 7.84 -31.23 1.18
N ILE A 6 7.84 -30.61 0.02
CA ILE A 6 8.45 -31.11 -1.21
C ILE A 6 9.52 -30.11 -1.65
N TYR A 7 10.71 -30.58 -1.92
CA TYR A 7 11.73 -29.79 -2.59
C TYR A 7 12.52 -30.64 -3.58
N SER A 8 13.03 -29.99 -4.62
CA SER A 8 13.94 -30.59 -5.60
C SER A 8 15.35 -30.19 -5.27
N THR A 9 16.28 -31.14 -5.30
CA THR A 9 17.69 -30.90 -5.03
C THR A 9 18.56 -31.72 -5.97
N ARG A 10 19.77 -31.26 -6.29
CA ARG A 10 20.72 -32.04 -7.11
C ARG A 10 21.20 -33.29 -6.39
N LYS A 11 21.37 -33.20 -5.08
CA LYS A 11 21.78 -34.28 -4.19
C LYS A 11 21.15 -34.04 -2.83
N GLU A 12 20.62 -35.10 -2.22
CA GLU A 12 20.05 -35.00 -0.88
C GLU A 12 21.11 -34.51 0.12
N ASP A 13 20.76 -33.44 0.86
CA ASP A 13 21.55 -32.91 1.96
C ASP A 13 20.87 -33.26 3.30
N PRO A 14 21.45 -34.23 4.07
CA PRO A 14 20.93 -34.58 5.38
C PRO A 14 20.86 -33.38 6.34
N TYR A 15 21.78 -32.42 6.21
CA TYR A 15 21.78 -31.21 7.04
C TYR A 15 20.56 -30.33 6.75
N TYR A 16 20.20 -30.12 5.47
CA TYR A 16 19.04 -29.37 5.08
C TYR A 16 17.74 -30.05 5.56
N LEU A 17 17.68 -31.36 5.47
CA LEU A 17 16.55 -32.16 5.97
C LEU A 17 16.36 -31.97 7.49
N GLU A 18 17.41 -32.03 8.27
CA GLU A 18 17.37 -31.83 9.72
C GLU A 18 17.04 -30.36 10.06
N LEU A 19 17.53 -29.38 9.29
CA LEU A 19 17.20 -27.98 9.44
C LEU A 19 15.69 -27.73 9.27
N LEU A 20 15.09 -28.33 8.24
CA LEU A 20 13.64 -28.25 8.02
C LEU A 20 12.86 -28.84 9.21
N LYS A 21 13.24 -30.01 9.70
CA LYS A 21 12.61 -30.64 10.87
C LYS A 21 12.73 -29.77 12.13
N ALA A 22 13.93 -29.28 12.40
CA ALA A 22 14.23 -28.51 13.61
C ALA A 22 13.53 -27.14 13.66
N THR A 23 13.41 -26.47 12.51
CA THR A 23 12.89 -25.10 12.44
C THR A 23 11.38 -25.02 12.17
N CYS A 24 10.80 -26.04 11.54
CA CYS A 24 9.40 -26.09 11.12
C CYS A 24 8.40 -25.95 12.29
N GLY A 25 8.70 -26.55 13.44
CA GLY A 25 7.80 -26.53 14.63
C GLY A 25 6.54 -27.39 14.49
N VAL A 26 6.44 -28.26 13.49
CA VAL A 26 5.34 -29.19 13.27
C VAL A 26 5.81 -30.61 13.63
N LYS A 27 5.12 -31.25 14.59
CA LYS A 27 5.40 -32.64 14.93
C LYS A 27 5.03 -33.56 13.75
N ASN A 28 5.91 -34.52 13.45
CA ASN A 28 5.70 -35.51 12.37
C ASN A 28 5.46 -34.84 10.99
N VAL A 29 6.21 -33.77 10.69
CA VAL A 29 6.21 -33.18 9.35
C VAL A 29 6.70 -34.24 8.35
N GLU A 30 5.96 -34.40 7.25
CA GLU A 30 6.38 -35.26 6.14
C GLU A 30 7.28 -34.45 5.21
N ILE A 31 8.50 -34.92 4.96
CA ILE A 31 9.44 -34.25 4.06
C ILE A 31 9.81 -35.23 2.94
N ILE A 32 9.67 -34.78 1.72
CA ILE A 32 9.88 -35.57 0.50
C ILE A 32 10.92 -34.85 -0.37
N PRO A 33 12.20 -35.08 -0.19
CA PRO A 33 13.23 -34.62 -1.11
C PRO A 33 13.12 -35.38 -2.44
N PHE A 34 13.30 -34.64 -3.53
CA PHE A 34 13.44 -35.23 -4.86
C PHE A 34 14.86 -34.98 -5.38
N GLU A 35 15.65 -35.99 -5.43
CA GLU A 35 16.94 -35.90 -6.12
C GLU A 35 16.70 -35.74 -7.63
N ASN A 36 17.31 -34.69 -8.17
CA ASN A 36 17.15 -34.29 -9.56
C ASN A 36 18.49 -33.94 -10.20
N PRO A 37 19.44 -34.86 -10.22
CA PRO A 37 20.75 -34.62 -10.81
C PRO A 37 20.66 -34.34 -12.33
N ASP A 38 19.68 -34.94 -13.01
CA ASP A 38 19.49 -34.85 -14.46
C ASP A 38 18.68 -33.61 -14.90
N GLY A 39 18.26 -32.74 -13.96
CA GLY A 39 17.54 -31.51 -14.30
C GLY A 39 16.13 -31.73 -14.86
N LYS A 40 15.39 -32.72 -14.38
CA LYS A 40 13.97 -32.90 -14.76
C LYS A 40 13.15 -31.68 -14.40
N SER A 41 12.15 -31.34 -15.22
CA SER A 41 11.26 -30.21 -14.99
C SER A 41 10.59 -30.27 -13.63
N LEU A 42 10.53 -29.12 -12.91
CA LEU A 42 9.89 -29.02 -11.59
C LEU A 42 8.42 -29.39 -11.63
N THR A 43 7.72 -29.12 -12.74
CA THR A 43 6.32 -29.53 -12.93
C THR A 43 6.11 -31.04 -12.82
N LYS A 44 7.04 -31.84 -13.34
CA LYS A 44 7.02 -33.30 -13.24
C LYS A 44 7.26 -33.74 -11.80
N ILE A 45 8.33 -33.23 -11.20
CA ILE A 45 8.73 -33.54 -9.81
C ILE A 45 7.62 -33.17 -8.81
N TYR A 46 7.06 -31.98 -8.92
CA TYR A 46 6.04 -31.52 -7.99
C TYR A 46 4.70 -32.26 -8.14
N ASN A 47 4.32 -32.63 -9.36
CA ASN A 47 3.17 -33.50 -9.57
C ASN A 47 3.38 -34.92 -8.99
N GLU A 48 4.57 -35.52 -9.16
CA GLU A 48 4.93 -36.78 -8.53
C GLU A 48 4.92 -36.66 -6.99
N GLY A 49 5.46 -35.57 -6.47
CA GLY A 49 5.43 -35.24 -5.06
C GLY A 49 4.04 -35.16 -4.50
N LEU A 50 3.13 -34.49 -5.20
CA LEU A 50 1.71 -34.37 -4.81
C LEU A 50 1.01 -35.72 -4.66
N ILE A 51 1.37 -36.70 -5.50
CA ILE A 51 0.83 -38.05 -5.43
C ILE A 51 1.35 -38.79 -4.20
N LYS A 52 2.62 -38.56 -3.83
CA LYS A 52 3.27 -39.21 -2.68
C LYS A 52 2.85 -38.61 -1.33
N THR A 53 2.41 -37.33 -1.28
CA THR A 53 2.07 -36.67 -0.03
C THR A 53 0.78 -37.19 0.59
N LYS A 54 0.83 -37.44 1.91
CA LYS A 54 -0.31 -37.93 2.72
C LYS A 54 -1.18 -36.81 3.28
N ASN A 55 -0.67 -35.57 3.30
CA ASN A 55 -1.34 -34.44 3.95
C ASN A 55 -2.01 -33.51 2.92
N ASP A 56 -3.04 -32.79 3.36
CA ASP A 56 -3.76 -31.84 2.51
C ASP A 56 -2.96 -30.56 2.26
N ILE A 57 -2.17 -30.12 3.26
CA ILE A 57 -1.33 -28.93 3.12
C ILE A 57 0.07 -29.37 2.71
N VAL A 58 0.49 -28.88 1.55
CA VAL A 58 1.80 -29.22 0.94
C VAL A 58 2.56 -27.93 0.66
N LEU A 59 3.77 -27.83 1.18
CA LEU A 59 4.72 -26.77 0.87
C LEU A 59 5.65 -27.22 -0.25
N PHE A 60 5.85 -26.35 -1.22
CA PHE A 60 6.95 -26.41 -2.18
C PHE A 60 7.96 -25.32 -1.83
N CYS A 61 9.23 -25.66 -1.79
CA CYS A 61 10.29 -24.70 -1.52
C CYS A 61 11.58 -25.07 -2.24
N HIS A 62 12.46 -24.10 -2.40
CA HIS A 62 13.82 -24.33 -2.88
C HIS A 62 14.68 -25.01 -1.80
N ASP A 63 15.76 -25.65 -2.21
CA ASP A 63 16.73 -26.33 -1.33
C ASP A 63 17.82 -25.38 -0.80
N ASP A 64 17.81 -24.12 -1.21
CA ASP A 64 18.75 -23.08 -0.82
C ASP A 64 18.11 -22.00 0.08
N LEU A 65 17.16 -22.40 0.93
CA LEU A 65 16.50 -21.49 1.89
C LEU A 65 17.02 -21.66 3.31
N LYS A 66 17.31 -20.52 3.98
CA LYS A 66 17.46 -20.45 5.44
C LYS A 66 16.17 -19.88 6.05
N PHE A 67 15.64 -20.56 7.08
CA PHE A 67 14.42 -20.14 7.74
C PHE A 67 14.72 -19.23 8.94
N GLU A 68 14.41 -17.94 8.83
CA GLU A 68 14.64 -16.93 9.87
C GLU A 68 13.57 -16.98 10.97
N THR A 69 12.37 -17.42 10.61
CA THR A 69 11.25 -17.48 11.54
C THR A 69 11.19 -18.84 12.24
N LYS A 70 11.31 -18.87 13.56
CA LYS A 70 11.08 -20.08 14.35
C LYS A 70 9.64 -20.57 14.22
N ASN A 71 9.46 -21.90 14.15
CA ASN A 71 8.15 -22.55 14.02
C ASN A 71 7.35 -22.07 12.78
N TRP A 72 8.02 -21.75 11.71
CA TRP A 72 7.43 -21.23 10.48
C TRP A 72 6.35 -22.15 9.89
N GLY A 73 6.51 -23.46 9.95
CA GLY A 73 5.51 -24.43 9.47
C GLY A 73 4.23 -24.41 10.33
N ARG A 74 4.35 -24.20 11.65
CA ARG A 74 3.18 -24.00 12.52
C ARG A 74 2.46 -22.71 12.18
N LYS A 75 3.19 -21.61 11.90
CA LYS A 75 2.60 -20.36 11.45
C LYS A 75 1.85 -20.54 10.13
N LEU A 76 2.47 -21.23 9.16
CA LEU A 76 1.84 -21.53 7.87
C LEU A 76 0.53 -22.32 8.05
N LEU A 77 0.51 -23.37 8.86
CA LEU A 77 -0.70 -24.12 9.16
C LEU A 77 -1.78 -23.26 9.87
N ASN A 78 -1.36 -22.31 10.71
CA ASN A 78 -2.26 -21.36 11.33
C ASN A 78 -2.90 -20.40 10.32
N HIS A 79 -2.16 -19.98 9.28
CA HIS A 79 -2.73 -19.21 8.18
C HIS A 79 -3.84 -20.00 7.47
N PHE A 80 -3.59 -21.24 7.06
CA PHE A 80 -4.62 -22.08 6.44
C PHE A 80 -5.81 -22.38 7.37
N LYS A 81 -5.58 -22.43 8.68
CA LYS A 81 -6.68 -22.60 9.64
C LYS A 81 -7.55 -21.37 9.79
N ARG A 82 -6.94 -20.18 9.82
CA ARG A 82 -7.64 -18.89 10.01
C ARG A 82 -8.29 -18.38 8.72
N HIS A 83 -7.69 -18.70 7.60
CA HIS A 83 -8.06 -18.29 6.26
C HIS A 83 -8.29 -19.51 5.39
N SER A 84 -9.29 -20.31 5.78
CA SER A 84 -9.55 -21.63 5.18
C SER A 84 -10.00 -21.57 3.72
N GLU A 85 -10.37 -20.39 3.24
CA GLU A 85 -10.76 -20.12 1.86
C GLU A 85 -9.56 -19.97 0.89
N TYR A 86 -8.32 -19.86 1.40
CA TYR A 86 -7.14 -19.76 0.55
C TYR A 86 -6.65 -21.14 0.12
N GLY A 87 -6.48 -21.29 -1.20
CA GLY A 87 -5.91 -22.50 -1.79
C GLY A 87 -4.39 -22.48 -1.89
N ILE A 88 -3.78 -21.29 -1.98
CA ILE A 88 -2.33 -21.10 -2.12
C ILE A 88 -1.88 -19.97 -1.21
N ILE A 89 -0.78 -20.18 -0.47
CA ILE A 89 -0.16 -19.15 0.39
C ILE A 89 1.35 -19.16 0.16
N GLY A 90 1.93 -18.01 -0.20
CA GLY A 90 3.36 -17.79 -0.33
C GLY A 90 3.87 -16.66 0.56
N ILE A 91 5.15 -16.27 0.39
CA ILE A 91 5.80 -15.19 1.14
C ILE A 91 6.17 -13.98 0.26
N ALA A 92 6.10 -14.14 -1.06
CA ALA A 92 6.24 -13.08 -2.05
C ALA A 92 5.27 -13.33 -3.20
N GLY A 93 4.73 -12.28 -3.81
CA GLY A 93 3.77 -12.40 -4.91
C GLY A 93 3.31 -11.04 -5.43
N THR A 94 2.34 -11.02 -6.34
CA THR A 94 1.88 -9.78 -6.98
C THR A 94 0.36 -9.70 -7.13
N ARG A 95 -0.15 -8.47 -7.10
CA ARG A 95 -1.54 -8.09 -7.47
C ARG A 95 -1.69 -7.66 -8.93
N TYR A 96 -0.59 -7.60 -9.66
CA TYR A 96 -0.59 -7.22 -11.07
C TYR A 96 0.27 -8.18 -11.87
N LEU A 97 -0.28 -8.73 -12.91
CA LEU A 97 0.45 -9.54 -13.87
C LEU A 97 0.38 -8.86 -15.24
N ALA A 98 1.52 -8.42 -15.72
CA ALA A 98 1.65 -7.68 -16.96
C ALA A 98 1.38 -8.54 -18.19
N SER A 99 1.11 -7.91 -19.34
CA SER A 99 0.99 -8.60 -20.63
C SER A 99 2.24 -9.37 -21.02
N SER A 100 3.41 -8.94 -20.52
CA SER A 100 4.69 -9.63 -20.67
C SER A 100 4.77 -10.98 -19.93
N GLY A 101 3.90 -11.24 -18.96
CA GLY A 101 3.98 -12.37 -18.03
C GLY A 101 4.97 -12.17 -16.88
N ARG A 102 5.62 -11.01 -16.78
CA ARG A 102 6.53 -10.69 -15.66
C ARG A 102 5.74 -10.21 -14.45
N TRP A 103 5.84 -10.90 -13.33
CA TRP A 103 5.10 -10.56 -12.12
C TRP A 103 5.74 -9.44 -11.28
N TRP A 104 7.00 -9.10 -11.55
CA TRP A 104 7.73 -8.00 -10.91
C TRP A 104 7.80 -6.71 -11.73
N GLU A 105 7.03 -6.60 -12.83
CA GLU A 105 7.05 -5.43 -13.72
C GLU A 105 6.50 -4.16 -13.06
N ASP A 106 5.56 -4.30 -12.13
CA ASP A 106 5.10 -3.21 -11.27
C ASP A 106 5.43 -3.53 -9.79
N PHE A 107 6.56 -3.02 -9.31
CA PHE A 107 7.02 -3.22 -7.94
C PHE A 107 5.99 -2.77 -6.89
N SER A 108 5.17 -1.74 -7.20
CA SER A 108 4.14 -1.24 -6.29
C SER A 108 2.98 -2.22 -6.05
N LYS A 109 2.88 -3.25 -6.85
CA LYS A 109 1.86 -4.29 -6.77
C LYS A 109 2.41 -5.60 -6.19
N MET A 110 3.70 -5.63 -5.90
CA MET A 110 4.33 -6.77 -5.24
C MET A 110 4.04 -6.76 -3.73
N HIS A 111 3.96 -7.95 -3.15
CA HIS A 111 3.66 -8.17 -1.74
C HIS A 111 4.62 -9.16 -1.13
N GLY A 112 4.90 -8.98 0.18
CA GLY A 112 5.78 -9.86 0.93
C GLY A 112 7.17 -9.30 1.20
N ALA A 113 8.10 -10.17 1.62
CA ALA A 113 9.48 -9.81 1.86
C ALA A 113 10.38 -11.06 1.85
N VAL A 114 11.55 -10.95 1.23
CA VAL A 114 12.55 -12.02 1.13
C VAL A 114 13.92 -11.46 1.48
N TYR A 115 14.66 -12.12 2.37
CA TYR A 115 16.08 -11.86 2.51
C TYR A 115 16.83 -12.60 1.38
N HIS A 116 17.83 -11.95 0.83
CA HIS A 116 18.77 -12.55 -0.12
C HIS A 116 20.16 -12.56 0.49
N GLU A 117 20.96 -13.55 0.12
CA GLU A 117 22.37 -13.63 0.49
C GLU A 117 23.17 -14.07 -0.74
N ASP A 118 24.15 -13.26 -1.14
CA ASP A 118 25.07 -13.57 -2.23
C ASP A 118 26.46 -13.07 -1.88
N ASN A 119 27.48 -13.96 -2.04
CA ASN A 119 28.87 -13.65 -1.76
C ASN A 119 29.11 -13.03 -0.37
N GLY A 120 28.38 -13.49 0.65
CA GLY A 120 28.47 -12.98 2.03
C GLY A 120 27.74 -11.66 2.29
N ASN A 121 27.16 -11.04 1.27
CA ASN A 121 26.29 -9.88 1.42
C ASN A 121 24.86 -10.32 1.62
N ARG A 122 24.21 -9.79 2.64
CA ARG A 122 22.80 -10.08 2.95
C ARG A 122 21.99 -8.80 2.95
N TRP A 123 20.84 -8.82 2.26
CA TRP A 123 19.90 -7.71 2.22
C TRP A 123 18.45 -8.18 2.27
N LEU A 124 17.54 -7.28 2.63
CA LEU A 124 16.10 -7.53 2.63
C LEU A 124 15.45 -6.81 1.45
N THR A 125 14.84 -7.57 0.56
CA THR A 125 13.89 -7.02 -0.41
C THR A 125 12.49 -7.05 0.21
N ARG A 126 11.95 -5.87 0.48
CA ARG A 126 10.62 -5.73 1.06
C ARG A 126 9.69 -5.11 0.03
N TYR A 127 8.68 -5.85 -0.35
CA TYR A 127 7.67 -5.44 -1.34
C TYR A 127 6.45 -4.80 -0.67
N SER A 128 6.09 -5.21 0.55
CA SER A 128 4.98 -4.64 1.31
C SER A 128 5.28 -4.57 2.81
N ARG A 129 4.42 -3.88 3.56
CA ARG A 129 4.53 -3.84 5.03
C ARG A 129 4.24 -5.20 5.65
N ASP A 130 4.72 -5.39 6.87
CA ASP A 130 4.34 -6.54 7.70
C ASP A 130 2.90 -6.38 8.17
N ILE A 131 2.06 -7.36 7.86
CA ILE A 131 0.63 -7.42 8.22
C ILE A 131 0.33 -8.49 9.28
N GLY A 132 1.37 -9.02 9.90
CA GLY A 132 1.28 -10.04 10.95
C GLY A 132 0.63 -11.33 10.45
N ASN A 133 -0.43 -11.76 11.11
CA ASN A 133 -1.14 -13.00 10.80
C ASN A 133 -2.26 -12.86 9.75
N GLN A 134 -2.29 -11.77 9.03
CA GLN A 134 -3.18 -11.54 7.89
C GLN A 134 -2.52 -12.05 6.60
N LEU A 135 -3.32 -12.13 5.52
CA LEU A 135 -2.84 -12.46 4.18
C LEU A 135 -3.16 -11.31 3.23
N ASP A 136 -2.25 -10.96 2.36
CA ASP A 136 -2.51 -10.09 1.21
C ASP A 136 -3.01 -10.91 0.03
N ASP A 137 -4.18 -10.56 -0.53
CA ASP A 137 -4.66 -11.17 -1.77
C ASP A 137 -3.73 -10.86 -2.93
N VAL A 138 -3.34 -11.88 -3.67
CA VAL A 138 -2.45 -11.76 -4.84
C VAL A 138 -2.94 -12.66 -5.99
N ILE A 139 -2.45 -12.41 -7.20
CA ILE A 139 -2.75 -13.22 -8.39
C ILE A 139 -1.89 -14.49 -8.42
N LEU A 140 -0.65 -14.36 -7.97
CA LEU A 140 0.31 -15.46 -7.90
C LEU A 140 1.35 -15.20 -6.80
N VAL A 141 2.06 -16.24 -6.44
CA VAL A 141 3.20 -16.22 -5.51
C VAL A 141 4.45 -16.78 -6.17
N ASP A 142 5.60 -16.35 -5.67
CA ASP A 142 6.92 -16.80 -6.12
C ASP A 142 7.19 -18.26 -5.71
N GLY A 143 7.82 -19.00 -6.59
CA GLY A 143 8.11 -20.41 -6.44
C GLY A 143 9.10 -20.77 -5.36
N LEU A 144 9.87 -19.81 -4.85
CA LEU A 144 10.87 -20.07 -3.82
C LEU A 144 10.27 -20.70 -2.54
N PHE A 145 9.06 -20.28 -2.17
CA PHE A 145 8.33 -20.79 -1.01
C PHE A 145 6.84 -20.54 -1.18
N PHE A 146 6.06 -21.57 -1.44
CA PHE A 146 4.61 -21.50 -1.43
C PHE A 146 3.96 -22.81 -1.00
N ALA A 147 2.86 -22.71 -0.30
CA ALA A 147 2.11 -23.87 0.17
C ALA A 147 0.69 -23.87 -0.42
N ILE A 148 0.16 -25.06 -0.56
CA ILE A 148 -1.16 -25.31 -1.15
C ILE A 148 -2.07 -26.08 -0.21
N ASN A 149 -3.37 -25.86 -0.34
CA ASN A 149 -4.39 -26.77 0.16
C ASN A 149 -4.92 -27.62 -1.01
N LYS A 150 -4.54 -28.89 -1.08
CA LYS A 150 -4.91 -29.79 -2.19
C LYS A 150 -6.41 -29.84 -2.46
N LYS A 151 -7.25 -29.65 -1.44
CA LYS A 151 -8.71 -29.72 -1.55
C LYS A 151 -9.33 -28.54 -2.31
N LEU A 152 -8.63 -27.42 -2.39
CA LEU A 152 -9.13 -26.20 -3.03
C LEU A 152 -8.59 -26.00 -4.45
N LEU A 153 -7.56 -26.75 -4.83
CA LEU A 153 -6.96 -26.61 -6.16
C LEU A 153 -7.91 -27.08 -7.28
N LYS A 154 -7.79 -26.43 -8.42
CA LYS A 154 -8.49 -26.76 -9.67
C LYS A 154 -7.56 -27.35 -10.72
N HIS A 155 -6.28 -26.95 -10.70
CA HIS A 155 -5.26 -27.41 -11.63
C HIS A 155 -4.05 -27.95 -10.90
N LYS A 156 -3.41 -28.96 -11.52
CA LYS A 156 -2.06 -29.45 -11.18
C LYS A 156 -1.01 -28.64 -11.93
N PHE A 157 0.27 -28.87 -11.66
CA PHE A 157 1.35 -28.29 -12.45
C PHE A 157 1.26 -28.77 -13.92
N ASN A 158 1.43 -27.82 -14.84
CA ASN A 158 1.30 -28.08 -16.26
C ASN A 158 2.56 -28.73 -16.81
N TYR A 159 2.46 -29.98 -17.23
CA TYR A 159 3.59 -30.76 -17.77
C TYR A 159 4.25 -30.16 -19.04
N LYS A 160 3.57 -29.21 -19.70
CA LYS A 160 4.11 -28.51 -20.88
C LYS A 160 5.07 -27.38 -20.51
N VAL A 161 5.10 -26.97 -19.24
CA VAL A 161 6.10 -26.02 -18.73
C VAL A 161 7.31 -26.84 -18.32
N GLU A 162 8.36 -26.74 -19.11
CA GLU A 162 9.59 -27.50 -18.91
C GLU A 162 10.63 -26.71 -18.10
N GLY A 163 11.60 -27.41 -17.53
CA GLY A 163 12.71 -26.84 -16.78
C GLY A 163 12.32 -26.33 -15.38
N PHE A 164 12.95 -25.21 -14.99
CA PHE A 164 12.93 -24.69 -13.63
C PHE A 164 12.19 -23.36 -13.49
N HIS A 165 11.61 -22.85 -14.56
CA HIS A 165 11.02 -21.52 -14.61
C HIS A 165 9.54 -21.57 -15.01
N PHE A 166 8.74 -20.57 -14.56
CA PHE A 166 7.31 -20.41 -14.85
C PHE A 166 6.39 -21.53 -14.33
N TYR A 167 6.90 -22.56 -13.68
CA TYR A 167 6.08 -23.60 -13.07
C TYR A 167 5.13 -23.06 -12.02
N ASP A 168 5.60 -22.12 -11.22
CA ASP A 168 4.90 -21.41 -10.16
C ASP A 168 3.90 -20.38 -10.73
N ILE A 169 4.32 -19.60 -11.71
CA ILE A 169 3.50 -18.57 -12.36
C ILE A 169 2.31 -19.23 -13.09
N ASP A 170 2.56 -20.24 -13.94
CA ASP A 170 1.49 -20.94 -14.67
C ASP A 170 0.55 -21.69 -13.73
N PHE A 171 1.08 -22.33 -12.68
CA PHE A 171 0.30 -23.05 -11.69
C PHE A 171 -0.58 -22.10 -10.86
N CYS A 172 -0.03 -21.03 -10.35
CA CYS A 172 -0.79 -20.03 -9.59
C CYS A 172 -1.86 -19.38 -10.46
N PHE A 173 -1.47 -18.91 -11.65
CA PHE A 173 -2.38 -18.17 -12.51
C PHE A 173 -3.53 -19.04 -13.05
N SER A 174 -3.27 -20.28 -13.43
CA SER A 174 -4.34 -21.22 -13.85
C SER A 174 -5.36 -21.46 -12.74
N ASN A 175 -4.90 -21.66 -11.50
CA ASN A 175 -5.78 -21.82 -10.34
C ASN A 175 -6.51 -20.51 -9.97
N TYR A 176 -5.85 -19.36 -10.08
CA TYR A 176 -6.47 -18.04 -9.85
C TYR A 176 -7.64 -17.79 -10.81
N LEU A 177 -7.50 -18.11 -12.09
CA LEU A 177 -8.56 -17.95 -13.10
C LEU A 177 -9.79 -18.81 -12.80
N GLU A 178 -9.65 -19.91 -12.07
CA GLU A 178 -10.73 -20.79 -11.60
C GLU A 178 -11.24 -20.41 -10.19
N GLY A 179 -10.88 -19.23 -9.71
CA GLY A 179 -11.37 -18.67 -8.44
C GLY A 179 -10.66 -19.18 -7.18
N VAL A 180 -9.54 -19.86 -7.31
CA VAL A 180 -8.71 -20.23 -6.14
C VAL A 180 -8.10 -18.98 -5.55
N LYS A 181 -8.38 -18.71 -4.27
CA LYS A 181 -7.76 -17.59 -3.55
C LYS A 181 -6.29 -17.87 -3.27
N ILE A 182 -5.47 -16.87 -3.58
CA ILE A 182 -4.01 -16.90 -3.39
C ILE A 182 -3.62 -15.75 -2.47
N GLY A 183 -2.77 -16.02 -1.48
CA GLY A 183 -2.36 -15.02 -0.50
C GLY A 183 -0.87 -15.01 -0.21
N VAL A 184 -0.37 -13.86 0.24
CA VAL A 184 0.99 -13.69 0.76
C VAL A 184 0.93 -13.44 2.26
N CYS A 185 1.71 -14.21 3.05
CA CYS A 185 1.95 -13.97 4.46
C CYS A 185 3.28 -13.21 4.65
N THR A 186 3.33 -12.31 5.64
CA THR A 186 4.52 -11.48 5.91
C THR A 186 5.24 -11.83 7.20
N ASP A 187 4.67 -12.74 8.01
CA ASP A 187 5.20 -13.15 9.31
C ASP A 187 6.09 -14.41 9.25
N ILE A 188 6.29 -14.98 8.05
CA ILE A 188 7.27 -16.03 7.75
C ILE A 188 8.39 -15.41 6.92
N LYS A 189 9.61 -15.45 7.44
CA LYS A 189 10.79 -14.85 6.80
C LYS A 189 11.79 -15.92 6.47
N VAL A 190 12.31 -15.89 5.25
CA VAL A 190 13.37 -16.76 4.76
C VAL A 190 14.51 -15.96 4.16
N THR A 191 15.71 -16.51 4.13
CA THR A 191 16.83 -16.02 3.33
C THR A 191 17.04 -16.98 2.17
N HIS A 192 16.99 -16.44 0.95
CA HIS A 192 17.32 -17.14 -0.29
C HIS A 192 18.82 -16.99 -0.55
N LEU A 193 19.53 -18.11 -0.66
CA LEU A 193 21.00 -18.15 -0.79
C LEU A 193 21.48 -17.98 -2.24
N SER A 194 20.57 -17.65 -3.13
CA SER A 194 20.89 -17.36 -4.53
C SER A 194 20.14 -16.13 -5.03
N ILE A 195 20.62 -15.57 -6.13
CA ILE A 195 19.92 -14.52 -6.88
C ILE A 195 19.28 -15.19 -8.09
N GLY A 196 17.96 -15.03 -8.23
CA GLY A 196 17.24 -15.50 -9.42
C GLY A 196 17.85 -14.89 -10.69
N ARG A 197 18.20 -15.73 -11.65
CA ARG A 197 18.70 -15.29 -12.96
C ARG A 197 17.71 -15.67 -14.04
N THR A 198 17.45 -14.74 -14.94
CA THR A 198 16.72 -15.01 -16.18
C THR A 198 17.71 -15.56 -17.21
N ASN A 199 17.34 -16.66 -17.87
CA ASN A 199 18.11 -17.30 -18.94
C ASN A 199 17.21 -17.49 -20.17
N ASP A 200 17.70 -18.10 -21.22
CA ASP A 200 16.93 -18.34 -22.46
C ASP A 200 15.69 -19.21 -22.21
N GLU A 201 15.82 -20.24 -21.35
CA GLU A 201 14.68 -21.10 -20.95
C GLU A 201 13.59 -20.28 -20.23
N TRP A 202 14.00 -19.37 -19.35
CA TRP A 202 13.08 -18.46 -18.68
C TRP A 202 12.32 -17.59 -19.71
N GLU A 203 13.04 -17.01 -20.67
CA GLU A 203 12.44 -16.13 -21.69
C GLU A 203 11.52 -16.91 -22.65
N GLU A 204 11.85 -18.14 -22.98
CA GLU A 204 11.01 -19.03 -23.77
C GLU A 204 9.69 -19.36 -23.05
N ASN A 205 9.80 -19.85 -21.80
CA ASN A 205 8.62 -20.13 -20.97
C ASN A 205 7.75 -18.88 -20.77
N ARG A 206 8.37 -17.70 -20.62
CA ARG A 206 7.66 -16.42 -20.52
C ARG A 206 6.82 -16.13 -21.76
N LYS A 207 7.40 -16.30 -22.95
CA LYS A 207 6.69 -16.09 -24.24
C LYS A 207 5.53 -17.07 -24.40
N ILE A 208 5.76 -18.33 -24.09
CA ILE A 208 4.71 -19.37 -24.12
C ILE A 208 3.58 -19.01 -23.16
N PHE A 209 3.89 -18.59 -21.96
CA PHE A 209 2.92 -18.16 -20.96
C PHE A 209 2.13 -16.92 -21.42
N ALA A 210 2.81 -15.89 -21.88
CA ALA A 210 2.20 -14.64 -22.34
C ALA A 210 1.25 -14.89 -23.54
N GLU A 211 1.63 -15.72 -24.50
CA GLU A 211 0.77 -16.10 -25.62
C GLU A 211 -0.43 -16.95 -25.17
N LYS A 212 -0.21 -17.92 -24.27
CA LYS A 212 -1.29 -18.76 -23.72
C LYS A 212 -2.39 -17.93 -23.05
N TYR A 213 -2.01 -16.88 -22.38
CA TYR A 213 -2.95 -16.07 -21.58
C TYR A 213 -3.15 -14.65 -22.09
N LYS A 214 -2.83 -14.36 -23.35
CA LYS A 214 -2.90 -13.01 -23.94
C LYS A 214 -4.25 -12.31 -23.79
N GLU A 215 -5.36 -13.07 -23.86
CA GLU A 215 -6.72 -12.55 -23.70
C GLU A 215 -7.11 -12.29 -22.23
N LYS A 216 -6.28 -12.72 -21.29
CA LYS A 216 -6.48 -12.56 -19.84
C LYS A 216 -5.50 -11.56 -19.22
N LEU A 217 -4.47 -11.19 -19.94
CA LEU A 217 -3.42 -10.26 -19.53
C LEU A 217 -3.55 -8.89 -20.23
N PRO A 218 -3.17 -7.78 -19.61
CA PRO A 218 -2.76 -7.69 -18.21
C PRO A 218 -3.95 -7.88 -17.26
N ILE A 219 -3.66 -8.35 -16.05
CA ILE A 219 -4.68 -8.49 -15.01
C ILE A 219 -4.23 -7.86 -13.70
N LYS A 220 -5.17 -7.25 -12.97
CA LYS A 220 -4.92 -6.56 -11.71
C LYS A 220 -6.06 -6.82 -10.73
N ILE A 221 -5.72 -7.11 -9.50
CA ILE A 221 -6.65 -7.03 -8.39
C ILE A 221 -6.43 -5.75 -7.60
N ASN A 222 -7.50 -5.00 -7.40
CA ASN A 222 -7.43 -3.81 -6.56
C ASN A 222 -7.33 -4.24 -5.09
N LYS A 223 -6.54 -3.52 -4.30
CA LYS A 223 -6.51 -3.72 -2.85
C LYS A 223 -7.92 -3.46 -2.30
N VAL A 224 -8.58 -4.50 -1.82
CA VAL A 224 -9.79 -4.34 -1.01
C VAL A 224 -9.33 -4.04 0.41
N LEU A 225 -9.55 -2.82 0.88
CA LEU A 225 -9.27 -2.47 2.27
C LEU A 225 -10.19 -3.30 3.17
N ARG A 226 -9.60 -4.05 4.09
CA ARG A 226 -10.37 -4.81 5.07
C ARG A 226 -11.02 -3.83 6.06
N LYS A 227 -12.26 -4.09 6.42
CA LYS A 227 -12.92 -3.39 7.53
C LYS A 227 -12.00 -3.50 8.75
N ASN A 228 -11.49 -2.37 9.28
CA ASN A 228 -10.51 -2.25 10.37
C ASN A 228 -9.01 -2.41 9.99
N GLU A 229 -8.63 -2.46 8.73
CA GLU A 229 -7.21 -2.38 8.35
C GLU A 229 -6.62 -1.03 8.77
N LYS A 230 -5.48 -1.05 9.48
CA LYS A 230 -4.80 0.17 9.90
C LYS A 230 -3.84 0.61 8.80
N LEU A 231 -4.04 1.82 8.31
CA LEU A 231 -3.27 2.40 7.20
C LEU A 231 -2.15 3.29 7.71
N ASN A 232 -1.10 3.40 6.92
CA ASN A 232 -0.10 4.46 7.01
C ASN A 232 -0.44 5.53 5.97
N VAL A 233 -0.90 6.69 6.45
CA VAL A 233 -1.49 7.75 5.62
C VAL A 233 -0.53 8.93 5.58
N LEU A 234 -0.19 9.38 4.36
CA LEU A 234 0.46 10.68 4.15
C LEU A 234 -0.63 11.72 3.85
N ILE A 235 -0.67 12.80 4.62
CA ILE A 235 -1.49 13.97 4.33
C ILE A 235 -0.57 15.13 3.98
N SER A 236 -0.90 15.91 2.96
CA SER A 236 -0.14 17.10 2.61
C SER A 236 -1.05 18.24 2.17
N CYS A 237 -0.78 19.42 2.70
CA CYS A 237 -1.37 20.70 2.32
C CYS A 237 -0.26 21.75 2.19
N LEU A 238 -0.57 22.93 1.67
CA LEU A 238 0.43 23.96 1.44
C LEU A 238 1.08 24.42 2.76
N ASN A 239 0.25 24.81 3.71
CA ASN A 239 0.68 25.25 5.05
C ASN A 239 -0.01 24.42 6.12
N PHE A 240 0.67 24.22 7.23
CA PHE A 240 0.14 23.59 8.45
C PHE A 240 0.79 24.27 9.67
N ASN A 241 0.51 25.56 9.83
CA ASN A 241 1.16 26.41 10.84
C ASN A 241 0.20 27.34 11.61
N ASP A 242 -1.08 27.43 11.20
CA ASP A 242 -2.13 28.16 11.90
C ASP A 242 -3.45 27.36 11.86
N PHE A 243 -4.49 27.83 12.55
CA PHE A 243 -5.84 27.24 12.55
C PHE A 243 -6.74 27.95 11.52
N THR A 244 -6.32 27.95 10.25
CA THR A 244 -7.15 28.43 9.13
C THR A 244 -8.04 27.31 8.58
N GLY A 245 -8.88 27.59 7.60
CA GLY A 245 -9.92 26.67 7.13
C GLY A 245 -9.38 25.31 6.65
N SER A 246 -8.45 25.30 5.69
CA SER A 246 -7.86 24.06 5.13
C SER A 246 -6.95 23.34 6.14
N GLU A 247 -6.19 24.09 6.94
CA GLU A 247 -5.30 23.53 7.96
C GLU A 247 -6.10 22.87 9.09
N LEU A 248 -7.19 23.51 9.54
CA LEU A 248 -8.10 22.94 10.53
C LEU A 248 -8.78 21.68 9.99
N HIS A 249 -9.18 21.67 8.72
CA HIS A 249 -9.70 20.47 8.06
C HIS A 249 -8.68 19.33 8.11
N VAL A 250 -7.42 19.58 7.71
CA VAL A 250 -6.33 18.60 7.76
C VAL A 250 -6.09 18.08 9.19
N TYR A 251 -6.12 19.00 10.17
CA TYR A 251 -5.95 18.62 11.58
C TYR A 251 -7.07 17.68 12.08
N GLU A 252 -8.33 18.05 11.84
CA GLU A 252 -9.47 17.23 12.29
C GLU A 252 -9.54 15.89 11.53
N LEU A 253 -9.20 15.87 10.24
CA LEU A 253 -9.05 14.64 9.46
C LEU A 253 -7.96 13.73 10.06
N ALA A 254 -6.77 14.27 10.30
CA ALA A 254 -5.66 13.53 10.86
C ALA A 254 -5.97 12.99 12.27
N LYS A 255 -6.59 13.81 13.12
CA LYS A 255 -7.08 13.43 14.46
C LYS A 255 -8.08 12.28 14.38
N GLY A 256 -9.05 12.34 13.45
CA GLY A 256 -10.02 11.28 13.22
C GLY A 256 -9.34 9.98 12.78
N LEU A 257 -8.40 10.05 11.83
CA LEU A 257 -7.65 8.88 11.37
C LEU A 257 -6.82 8.23 12.49
N VAL A 258 -6.15 9.02 13.32
CA VAL A 258 -5.41 8.52 14.49
C VAL A 258 -6.34 7.86 15.50
N SER A 259 -7.51 8.45 15.77
CA SER A 259 -8.51 7.85 16.68
C SER A 259 -9.04 6.50 16.18
N LEU A 260 -9.07 6.30 14.87
CA LEU A 260 -9.36 5.03 14.22
C LEU A 260 -8.17 4.06 14.23
N GLY A 261 -7.00 4.49 14.73
CA GLY A 261 -5.78 3.69 14.86
C GLY A 261 -4.91 3.65 13.61
N HIS A 262 -5.12 4.54 12.64
CA HIS A 262 -4.20 4.72 11.52
C HIS A 262 -2.92 5.43 11.94
N LYS A 263 -1.82 5.20 11.23
CA LYS A 263 -0.60 6.00 11.35
C LYS A 263 -0.71 7.17 10.38
N VAL A 264 -0.48 8.38 10.86
CA VAL A 264 -0.62 9.60 10.05
C VAL A 264 0.71 10.37 10.04
N THR A 265 1.13 10.77 8.85
CA THR A 265 2.22 11.71 8.64
C THR A 265 1.67 12.91 7.89
N ILE A 266 1.88 14.12 8.43
CA ILE A 266 1.58 15.39 7.75
C ILE A 266 2.88 15.95 7.19
N CYS A 267 2.95 16.11 5.87
CA CYS A 267 4.10 16.68 5.18
C CYS A 267 3.70 18.00 4.50
N SER A 268 4.05 19.12 5.14
CA SER A 268 3.60 20.47 4.77
C SER A 268 4.60 21.52 5.27
N ASN A 269 4.40 22.80 4.96
CA ASN A 269 5.09 23.87 5.67
C ASN A 269 4.55 23.91 7.11
N VAL A 270 5.16 23.10 7.97
CA VAL A 270 4.70 22.86 9.34
C VAL A 270 5.20 23.92 10.31
N GLY A 271 4.45 24.18 11.38
CA GLY A 271 4.81 25.12 12.44
C GLY A 271 3.65 25.45 13.37
N GLY A 272 3.89 26.44 14.26
CA GLY A 272 2.87 26.99 15.13
C GLY A 272 2.26 26.02 16.15
N ASP A 273 1.13 26.42 16.70
CA ASP A 273 0.45 25.63 17.73
C ASP A 273 -0.34 24.44 17.17
N ILE A 274 -0.75 24.49 15.90
CA ILE A 274 -1.45 23.39 15.25
C ILE A 274 -0.52 22.18 15.10
N GLU A 275 0.75 22.40 14.70
CA GLU A 275 1.74 21.34 14.63
C GLU A 275 2.03 20.72 16.01
N LYS A 276 2.20 21.56 17.06
CA LYS A 276 2.39 21.09 18.43
C LYS A 276 1.25 20.16 18.88
N LYS A 277 0.01 20.56 18.61
CA LYS A 277 -1.18 19.75 18.92
C LYS A 277 -1.22 18.46 18.12
N ALA A 278 -0.84 18.49 16.85
CA ALA A 278 -0.76 17.28 16.02
C ALA A 278 0.28 16.29 16.58
N LYS A 279 1.46 16.76 16.96
CA LYS A 279 2.51 15.91 17.57
C LYS A 279 2.06 15.29 18.90
N GLN A 280 1.28 16.00 19.72
CA GLN A 280 0.70 15.45 20.95
C GLN A 280 -0.27 14.28 20.70
N LEU A 281 -0.88 14.21 19.52
CA LEU A 281 -1.73 13.10 19.09
C LEU A 281 -0.92 11.93 18.47
N GLY A 282 0.41 12.00 18.43
CA GLY A 282 1.27 11.00 17.80
C GLY A 282 1.34 11.12 16.27
N ILE A 283 0.91 12.25 15.70
CA ILE A 283 1.04 12.52 14.27
C ILE A 283 2.49 12.93 13.99
N VAL A 284 3.11 12.28 13.00
CA VAL A 284 4.45 12.65 12.51
C VAL A 284 4.32 13.85 11.59
N THR A 285 5.19 14.84 11.74
CA THR A 285 5.23 16.01 10.86
C THR A 285 6.58 16.12 10.16
N CYS A 286 6.59 16.55 8.92
CA CYS A 286 7.78 16.77 8.09
C CYS A 286 7.55 17.89 7.07
N THR A 287 8.62 18.37 6.45
CA THR A 287 8.54 19.41 5.42
C THR A 287 8.57 18.80 4.01
N PRO A 288 7.99 19.47 2.99
CA PRO A 288 8.08 19.04 1.60
C PRO A 288 9.50 19.02 1.03
N GLN A 289 10.44 19.70 1.68
CA GLN A 289 11.85 19.74 1.34
C GLN A 289 12.56 18.44 1.74
N GLU A 290 12.09 17.77 2.80
CA GLU A 290 12.61 16.47 3.25
C GLU A 290 11.45 15.49 3.52
N PRO A 291 10.69 15.12 2.48
CA PRO A 291 9.57 14.19 2.65
C PRO A 291 10.10 12.78 2.97
N PRO A 292 9.30 11.94 3.61
CA PRO A 292 9.70 10.57 3.97
C PRO A 292 10.18 9.78 2.74
N GLY A 293 11.32 9.11 2.87
CA GLY A 293 11.94 8.35 1.79
C GLY A 293 12.83 9.18 0.85
N PHE A 294 13.02 10.47 1.14
CA PHE A 294 13.88 11.36 0.39
C PHE A 294 14.85 12.12 1.29
N LYS A 295 15.97 12.56 0.75
CA LYS A 295 16.92 13.48 1.39
C LYS A 295 17.33 14.58 0.45
N VAL A 296 17.68 15.74 1.01
CA VAL A 296 18.33 16.81 0.25
C VAL A 296 19.80 16.47 0.07
N GLY A 297 20.28 16.51 -1.18
CA GLY A 297 21.67 16.28 -1.50
C GLY A 297 22.58 17.40 -0.98
N ASP A 298 23.73 17.03 -0.49
CA ASP A 298 24.89 17.92 -0.31
C ASP A 298 26.02 17.49 -1.25
N ASP A 299 27.00 18.37 -1.52
CA ASP A 299 28.06 18.11 -2.49
C ASP A 299 29.04 16.99 -2.05
N LYS A 300 28.77 16.30 -0.94
CA LYS A 300 29.69 15.34 -0.32
C LYS A 300 29.07 13.98 -0.03
N THR A 301 27.77 13.82 -0.20
CA THR A 301 27.08 12.58 0.21
C THR A 301 26.93 11.62 -0.98
N GLN A 302 27.58 10.47 -0.91
CA GLN A 302 27.27 9.30 -1.74
C GLN A 302 26.22 8.44 -1.01
N VAL A 303 25.14 8.08 -1.68
CA VAL A 303 24.12 7.11 -1.18
C VAL A 303 24.00 5.97 -2.15
N ASN A 304 23.77 4.78 -1.62
CA ASN A 304 23.43 3.62 -2.43
C ASN A 304 21.95 3.75 -2.84
N GLY A 305 21.70 4.10 -4.09
CA GLY A 305 20.38 4.00 -4.73
C GLY A 305 20.09 2.57 -5.19
N PRO A 306 18.86 2.29 -5.63
CA PRO A 306 18.46 0.96 -6.11
C PRO A 306 19.30 0.48 -7.32
N ASP A 307 19.90 1.40 -8.07
CA ASP A 307 20.71 1.12 -9.26
C ASP A 307 22.22 1.35 -9.03
N GLY A 308 22.68 1.47 -7.78
CA GLY A 308 24.07 1.71 -7.43
C GLY A 308 24.32 3.05 -6.72
N PRO A 309 25.60 3.41 -6.46
CA PRO A 309 25.94 4.64 -5.75
C PRO A 309 25.56 5.88 -6.56
N VAL A 310 24.77 6.76 -5.94
CA VAL A 310 24.34 8.04 -6.52
C VAL A 310 25.05 9.18 -5.78
N VAL A 311 25.64 10.09 -6.53
CA VAL A 311 26.23 11.32 -5.96
C VAL A 311 25.15 12.37 -5.86
N MET A 312 24.86 12.79 -4.63
CA MET A 312 23.88 13.84 -4.37
C MET A 312 24.46 15.23 -4.69
N LYS A 313 23.72 16.03 -5.46
CA LYS A 313 24.03 17.42 -5.72
C LYS A 313 23.35 18.33 -4.71
N LYS A 314 24.00 19.40 -4.28
CA LYS A 314 23.48 20.38 -3.32
C LYS A 314 22.09 20.89 -3.71
N GLY A 315 21.15 20.84 -2.77
CA GLY A 315 19.77 21.30 -2.95
C GLY A 315 18.88 20.40 -3.80
N GLN A 316 19.39 19.29 -4.33
CA GLN A 316 18.60 18.33 -5.10
C GLN A 316 18.00 17.25 -4.20
N LEU A 317 16.76 16.87 -4.44
CA LEU A 317 16.06 15.85 -3.68
C LEU A 317 16.34 14.47 -4.27
N TYR A 318 16.80 13.54 -3.44
CA TYR A 318 17.14 12.18 -3.83
C TYR A 318 16.30 11.16 -3.08
N LYS A 319 15.86 10.14 -3.79
CA LYS A 319 15.15 9.00 -3.21
C LYS A 319 16.15 8.10 -2.46
N ILE A 320 15.89 7.86 -1.16
CA ILE A 320 16.72 6.99 -0.30
C ILE A 320 15.98 5.71 0.13
N GLY A 321 14.71 5.59 -0.22
CA GLY A 321 13.89 4.42 0.09
C GLY A 321 12.46 4.61 -0.39
N GLU A 322 11.67 3.54 -0.34
CA GLU A 322 10.24 3.61 -0.57
C GLU A 322 9.56 3.93 0.77
N PRO A 323 8.93 5.11 0.92
CA PRO A 323 8.07 5.35 2.06
C PRO A 323 6.86 4.43 1.96
N ASN A 324 6.60 3.74 3.05
CA ASN A 324 5.57 2.72 3.08
C ASN A 324 4.20 3.33 3.42
N PHE A 325 3.72 4.25 2.58
CA PHE A 325 2.38 4.81 2.68
C PHE A 325 1.38 3.96 1.89
N ASP A 326 0.28 3.64 2.54
CA ASP A 326 -0.82 2.91 1.90
C ASP A 326 -1.67 3.83 1.03
N ILE A 327 -1.72 5.14 1.36
CA ILE A 327 -2.48 6.16 0.66
C ILE A 327 -1.90 7.55 0.93
N MET A 328 -1.97 8.42 -0.07
CA MET A 328 -1.76 9.85 0.07
C MET A 328 -3.10 10.58 0.01
N HIS A 329 -3.30 11.54 0.92
CA HIS A 329 -4.41 12.47 0.90
C HIS A 329 -3.88 13.89 0.73
N LEU A 330 -4.06 14.45 -0.46
CA LEU A 330 -3.43 15.69 -0.87
C LEU A 330 -4.46 16.83 -0.96
N HIS A 331 -4.01 18.02 -0.60
CA HIS A 331 -4.78 19.26 -0.65
C HIS A 331 -3.97 20.29 -1.43
N HIS A 332 -4.64 21.17 -2.19
CA HIS A 332 -4.06 22.22 -3.03
C HIS A 332 -3.25 21.70 -4.24
N LYS A 333 -3.44 22.38 -5.36
CA LYS A 333 -2.84 22.01 -6.65
C LYS A 333 -1.32 21.88 -6.63
N PRO A 334 -0.51 22.87 -6.15
CA PRO A 334 0.96 22.76 -6.20
C PRO A 334 1.50 21.61 -5.38
N VAL A 335 0.88 21.33 -4.23
CA VAL A 335 1.25 20.22 -3.36
C VAL A 335 0.93 18.89 -4.04
N THR A 336 -0.24 18.79 -4.65
CA THR A 336 -0.66 17.58 -5.38
C THR A 336 0.31 17.28 -6.52
N GLU A 337 0.65 18.28 -7.34
CA GLU A 337 1.62 18.14 -8.43
C GLU A 337 3.00 17.71 -7.93
N HIS A 338 3.46 18.27 -6.81
CA HIS A 338 4.75 17.92 -6.21
C HIS A 338 4.79 16.46 -5.73
N PHE A 339 3.81 16.05 -4.93
CA PHE A 339 3.80 14.71 -4.34
C PHE A 339 3.53 13.60 -5.37
N LEU A 340 2.74 13.87 -6.40
CA LEU A 340 2.57 12.93 -7.51
C LEU A 340 3.87 12.68 -8.30
N LYS A 341 4.80 13.63 -8.34
CA LYS A 341 6.13 13.43 -8.95
C LYS A 341 7.05 12.59 -8.07
N LEU A 342 6.93 12.72 -6.74
CA LEU A 342 7.79 11.99 -5.79
C LEU A 342 7.30 10.56 -5.55
N TYR A 343 6.00 10.37 -5.36
CA TYR A 343 5.39 9.10 -5.03
C TYR A 343 4.55 8.58 -6.19
N THR A 344 5.23 7.95 -7.15
CA THR A 344 4.62 7.57 -8.42
C THR A 344 3.65 6.39 -8.33
N THR A 345 3.69 5.63 -7.23
CA THR A 345 2.96 4.36 -7.08
C THR A 345 1.95 4.34 -5.94
N THR A 346 2.00 5.33 -5.05
CA THR A 346 1.09 5.39 -3.89
C THR A 346 -0.31 5.82 -4.31
N PRO A 347 -1.37 5.08 -3.96
CA PRO A 347 -2.74 5.49 -4.21
C PRO A 347 -3.02 6.88 -3.63
N THR A 348 -3.70 7.72 -4.40
CA THR A 348 -3.90 9.12 -4.05
C THR A 348 -5.38 9.49 -4.04
N VAL A 349 -5.78 10.28 -3.06
CA VAL A 349 -7.05 11.01 -3.02
C VAL A 349 -6.76 12.50 -2.82
N CYS A 350 -7.63 13.36 -3.35
CA CYS A 350 -7.49 14.82 -3.24
C CYS A 350 -8.74 15.43 -2.64
N THR A 351 -8.60 16.40 -1.73
CA THR A 351 -9.70 17.24 -1.27
C THR A 351 -9.63 18.61 -1.93
N ILE A 352 -10.75 19.05 -2.47
CA ILE A 352 -10.94 20.37 -3.08
C ILE A 352 -11.77 21.22 -2.13
N HIS A 353 -11.21 22.36 -1.68
CA HIS A 353 -11.84 23.22 -0.67
C HIS A 353 -12.59 24.42 -1.25
N SER A 354 -12.30 24.81 -2.50
CA SER A 354 -12.92 26.00 -3.13
C SER A 354 -12.89 25.90 -4.64
N GLU A 355 -13.89 26.44 -5.29
CA GLU A 355 -13.97 26.64 -6.74
C GLU A 355 -13.40 28.00 -7.18
N VAL A 356 -13.16 28.91 -6.25
CA VAL A 356 -12.83 30.31 -6.54
C VAL A 356 -11.33 30.54 -6.78
N ILE A 357 -10.49 29.84 -6.04
CA ILE A 357 -9.05 30.08 -5.98
C ILE A 357 -8.31 29.05 -6.84
N GLU A 358 -7.47 29.49 -7.77
CA GLU A 358 -6.69 28.61 -8.65
C GLU A 358 -5.82 27.59 -7.87
N LEU A 359 -5.36 27.98 -6.70
CA LEU A 359 -4.64 27.11 -5.77
C LEU A 359 -5.41 25.81 -5.43
N GLU A 360 -6.75 25.89 -5.44
CA GLU A 360 -7.64 24.78 -5.11
C GLU A 360 -8.14 24.00 -6.34
N HIS A 361 -7.71 24.40 -7.56
CA HIS A 361 -8.13 23.68 -8.76
C HIS A 361 -7.61 22.25 -8.75
N PRO A 362 -8.40 21.29 -9.25
CA PRO A 362 -7.99 19.89 -9.27
C PRO A 362 -6.81 19.65 -10.22
N VAL A 363 -5.91 18.74 -9.85
CA VAL A 363 -4.94 18.16 -10.77
C VAL A 363 -5.60 16.97 -11.45
N LYS A 364 -5.62 16.96 -12.80
CA LYS A 364 -6.14 15.83 -13.57
C LYS A 364 -5.04 14.81 -13.76
N ASP A 365 -5.09 13.72 -12.99
CA ASP A 365 -4.11 12.62 -13.05
C ASP A 365 -4.83 11.30 -12.79
N GLU A 366 -4.54 10.26 -13.59
CA GLU A 366 -5.20 8.96 -13.49
C GLU A 366 -4.94 8.24 -12.16
N ARG A 367 -3.81 8.55 -11.50
CA ARG A 367 -3.43 8.00 -10.19
C ARG A 367 -4.28 8.54 -9.06
N ILE A 368 -4.99 9.65 -9.27
CA ILE A 368 -5.98 10.15 -8.31
C ILE A 368 -7.22 9.29 -8.43
N SER A 369 -7.43 8.46 -7.44
CA SER A 369 -8.54 7.51 -7.40
C SER A 369 -9.86 8.16 -6.97
N ARG A 370 -9.81 9.28 -6.22
CA ARG A 370 -10.99 9.99 -5.72
C ARG A 370 -10.71 11.46 -5.48
N TYR A 371 -11.66 12.31 -5.88
CA TYR A 371 -11.72 13.72 -5.50
C TYR A 371 -12.83 13.91 -4.46
N ILE A 372 -12.46 14.44 -3.31
CA ILE A 372 -13.37 14.76 -2.22
C ILE A 372 -13.72 16.24 -2.32
N CYS A 373 -14.98 16.55 -2.56
CA CYS A 373 -15.48 17.91 -2.63
C CYS A 373 -16.17 18.23 -1.30
N ILE A 374 -15.84 19.35 -0.66
CA ILE A 374 -16.44 19.67 0.65
C ILE A 374 -17.87 20.17 0.57
N ARG A 375 -18.41 20.35 -0.64
CA ARG A 375 -19.81 20.72 -0.92
C ARG A 375 -20.18 20.39 -2.37
N PRO A 376 -21.48 20.26 -2.70
CA PRO A 376 -21.94 19.88 -4.04
C PRO A 376 -21.50 20.83 -5.16
N GLU A 377 -21.46 22.14 -4.92
CA GLU A 377 -21.11 23.16 -5.93
C GLU A 377 -19.66 22.98 -6.42
N ILE A 378 -18.76 22.52 -5.54
CA ILE A 378 -17.38 22.18 -5.90
C ILE A 378 -17.35 20.94 -6.79
N GLN A 379 -18.21 19.95 -6.52
CA GLN A 379 -18.33 18.77 -7.36
C GLN A 379 -18.78 19.15 -8.78
N GLU A 380 -19.85 19.92 -8.91
CA GLU A 380 -20.33 20.43 -10.21
C GLU A 380 -19.23 21.22 -10.94
N PHE A 381 -18.50 22.06 -10.22
CA PHE A 381 -17.41 22.86 -10.77
C PHE A 381 -16.30 22.02 -11.36
N ILE A 382 -15.78 21.00 -10.63
CA ILE A 382 -14.66 20.18 -11.12
C ILE A 382 -15.08 19.23 -12.24
N VAL A 383 -16.32 18.75 -12.23
CA VAL A 383 -16.88 17.91 -13.30
C VAL A 383 -17.09 18.74 -14.56
N SER A 384 -17.76 19.90 -14.46
CA SER A 384 -18.11 20.70 -15.64
C SER A 384 -16.92 21.46 -16.23
N LYS A 385 -16.04 22.03 -15.42
CA LYS A 385 -14.97 22.92 -15.87
C LYS A 385 -13.64 22.19 -16.11
N PHE A 386 -13.37 21.12 -15.38
CA PHE A 386 -12.12 20.36 -15.49
C PHE A 386 -12.31 18.97 -16.08
N GLU A 387 -13.53 18.61 -16.47
CA GLU A 387 -13.87 17.31 -17.07
C GLU A 387 -13.39 16.14 -16.19
N ILE A 388 -13.48 16.30 -14.87
CA ILE A 388 -13.21 15.22 -13.93
C ILE A 388 -14.38 14.23 -14.00
N ASP A 389 -14.08 12.95 -14.16
CA ASP A 389 -15.08 11.89 -14.16
C ASP A 389 -15.89 11.92 -12.85
N GLU A 390 -17.20 12.13 -12.96
CA GLU A 390 -18.09 12.20 -11.80
C GLU A 390 -18.02 10.96 -10.92
N THR A 391 -17.78 9.78 -11.51
CA THR A 391 -17.62 8.52 -10.76
C THR A 391 -16.39 8.53 -9.85
N LYS A 392 -15.42 9.41 -10.11
CA LYS A 392 -14.25 9.64 -9.25
C LYS A 392 -14.47 10.72 -8.20
N THR A 393 -15.65 11.33 -8.12
CA THR A 393 -15.94 12.41 -7.17
C THR A 393 -16.80 11.93 -6.00
N THR A 394 -16.73 12.62 -4.88
CA THR A 394 -17.56 12.36 -3.69
C THR A 394 -17.68 13.63 -2.88
N VAL A 395 -18.90 13.96 -2.43
CA VAL A 395 -19.13 15.08 -1.50
C VAL A 395 -18.98 14.57 -0.07
N ILE A 396 -18.01 15.13 0.66
CA ILE A 396 -17.81 14.91 2.09
C ILE A 396 -17.60 16.28 2.74
N TYR A 397 -18.54 16.70 3.57
CA TYR A 397 -18.45 17.97 4.28
C TYR A 397 -17.29 18.01 5.27
N ASN A 398 -16.85 19.22 5.61
CA ASN A 398 -15.77 19.42 6.57
C ASN A 398 -16.04 18.71 7.90
N PRO A 399 -15.07 17.96 8.44
CA PRO A 399 -15.20 17.32 9.74
C PRO A 399 -15.20 18.35 10.85
N PHE A 400 -16.00 18.14 11.89
CA PHE A 400 -15.97 18.92 13.11
C PHE A 400 -16.29 18.07 14.34
N ASP A 401 -15.72 18.44 15.47
CA ASP A 401 -15.94 17.74 16.73
C ASP A 401 -17.21 18.24 17.40
N THR A 402 -18.28 17.47 17.32
CA THR A 402 -19.60 17.81 17.90
C THR A 402 -19.56 18.01 19.41
N ASN A 403 -18.59 17.43 20.12
CA ASN A 403 -18.43 17.62 21.56
C ASN A 403 -17.98 19.04 21.95
N ARG A 404 -17.44 19.78 20.98
CA ARG A 404 -17.05 21.19 21.19
C ARG A 404 -18.24 22.15 21.12
N PHE A 405 -19.33 21.72 20.51
CA PHE A 405 -20.53 22.55 20.29
C PHE A 405 -21.61 22.13 21.28
N LYS A 406 -21.82 22.96 22.29
CA LYS A 406 -22.87 22.74 23.29
C LYS A 406 -24.02 23.69 22.99
N ASN A 407 -25.26 23.22 23.13
CA ASN A 407 -26.43 24.08 23.10
C ASN A 407 -26.44 24.95 24.37
N TYR A 408 -26.15 26.22 24.20
CA TYR A 408 -26.39 27.24 25.23
C TYR A 408 -27.67 27.98 24.87
N PRO A 409 -28.53 28.25 25.85
CA PRO A 409 -29.69 29.11 25.57
C PRO A 409 -29.22 30.50 25.13
N LEU A 410 -29.77 30.97 24.02
CA LEU A 410 -29.46 32.31 23.55
C LEU A 410 -29.97 33.31 24.59
N PRO A 411 -29.21 34.39 24.87
CA PRO A 411 -29.70 35.52 25.68
C PRO A 411 -31.00 36.01 25.12
N LYS A 412 -31.96 36.37 25.96
CA LYS A 412 -33.20 37.02 25.53
C LYS A 412 -32.88 38.34 24.84
N SER A 413 -33.45 38.60 23.68
CA SER A 413 -33.40 39.87 22.96
C SER A 413 -34.75 40.12 22.36
N GLU A 414 -35.16 41.37 22.40
CA GLU A 414 -36.37 41.87 21.73
C GLU A 414 -36.13 42.15 20.25
N LYS A 415 -34.85 42.18 19.83
CA LYS A 415 -34.45 42.43 18.45
C LYS A 415 -34.05 41.12 17.76
N GLU A 416 -34.32 41.04 16.47
CA GLU A 416 -33.75 40.01 15.60
C GLU A 416 -32.25 40.14 15.58
N ARG A 417 -31.52 38.96 15.64
CA ARG A 417 -30.08 38.93 15.69
C ARG A 417 -29.50 38.40 14.38
N ILE A 418 -28.56 39.15 13.87
CA ILE A 418 -27.73 38.76 12.71
C ILE A 418 -26.35 38.43 13.23
N LEU A 419 -25.82 37.25 12.86
CA LEU A 419 -24.50 36.79 13.24
C LEU A 419 -23.59 36.74 12.01
N PHE A 420 -22.50 37.49 12.03
CA PHE A 420 -21.40 37.34 11.10
C PHE A 420 -20.26 36.55 11.78
N VAL A 421 -19.80 35.49 11.13
CA VAL A 421 -18.63 34.71 11.58
C VAL A 421 -17.60 34.64 10.46
N GLY A 422 -16.41 35.18 10.68
CA GLY A 422 -15.36 35.18 9.65
C GLY A 422 -14.17 36.04 10.01
N THR A 423 -13.13 36.01 9.18
CA THR A 423 -11.97 36.89 9.33
C THR A 423 -12.39 38.33 9.08
N ILE A 424 -11.92 39.22 9.94
CA ILE A 424 -12.14 40.65 9.81
C ILE A 424 -10.92 41.25 9.11
N ASP A 425 -10.98 41.34 7.79
CA ASP A 425 -9.90 41.81 6.93
C ASP A 425 -10.39 42.82 5.88
N TYR A 426 -9.49 43.45 5.16
CA TYR A 426 -9.81 44.44 4.15
C TYR A 426 -10.66 43.90 2.99
N LEU A 427 -10.55 42.58 2.66
CA LEU A 427 -11.34 41.98 1.58
C LEU A 427 -12.83 41.86 1.95
N ARG A 428 -13.13 41.76 3.24
CA ARG A 428 -14.48 41.64 3.77
C ARG A 428 -15.02 42.93 4.34
N GLN A 429 -14.18 43.98 4.37
CA GLN A 429 -14.54 45.27 4.98
C GLN A 429 -15.85 45.86 4.44
N ASN A 430 -16.01 45.90 3.12
CA ASN A 430 -17.22 46.44 2.52
C ASN A 430 -18.46 45.64 2.90
N ALA A 431 -18.40 44.31 2.82
CA ALA A 431 -19.51 43.44 3.21
C ALA A 431 -19.91 43.61 4.68
N ILE A 432 -18.90 43.77 5.58
CA ILE A 432 -19.14 44.01 7.00
C ILE A 432 -19.77 45.38 7.22
N MET A 433 -19.30 46.42 6.51
CA MET A 433 -19.88 47.78 6.61
C MET A 433 -21.33 47.82 6.08
N ASP A 434 -21.61 47.17 4.94
CA ASP A 434 -22.94 47.01 4.40
C ASP A 434 -23.87 46.31 5.41
N LEU A 435 -23.37 45.23 6.05
CA LEU A 435 -24.11 44.47 7.06
C LEU A 435 -24.43 45.36 8.29
N ILE A 436 -23.48 46.17 8.76
CA ILE A 436 -23.68 47.11 9.85
C ILE A 436 -24.75 48.14 9.49
N GLU A 437 -24.69 48.69 8.27
CA GLU A 437 -25.66 49.68 7.80
C GLU A 437 -27.09 49.09 7.70
N GLN A 438 -27.22 47.88 7.11
CA GLN A 438 -28.51 47.24 6.95
C GLN A 438 -29.14 46.84 8.30
N THR A 439 -28.35 46.30 9.22
CA THR A 439 -28.86 45.92 10.54
C THR A 439 -29.25 47.12 11.37
N SER A 440 -28.53 48.26 11.24
CA SER A 440 -28.88 49.51 11.88
C SER A 440 -30.23 50.08 11.37
N LYS A 441 -30.45 50.08 10.02
CA LYS A 441 -31.68 50.51 9.40
C LYS A 441 -32.90 49.68 9.81
N ASN A 442 -32.72 48.40 10.02
CA ASN A 442 -33.77 47.46 10.36
C ASN A 442 -33.97 47.26 11.88
N ASN A 443 -33.30 48.03 12.70
CA ASN A 443 -33.33 47.93 14.16
C ASN A 443 -32.97 46.49 14.68
N GLN A 444 -32.03 45.82 14.00
CA GLN A 444 -31.55 44.51 14.33
C GLN A 444 -30.29 44.59 15.20
N GLU A 445 -29.94 43.47 15.89
CA GLU A 445 -28.72 43.36 16.68
C GLU A 445 -27.68 42.60 15.83
N LEU A 446 -26.52 43.19 15.57
CA LEU A 446 -25.43 42.58 14.83
C LEU A 446 -24.33 42.04 15.76
N TRP A 447 -24.05 40.77 15.62
CA TRP A 447 -22.91 40.09 16.30
C TRP A 447 -21.84 39.79 15.29
N ILE A 448 -20.63 40.26 15.53
CA ILE A 448 -19.44 39.98 14.69
C ILE A 448 -18.47 39.15 15.51
N VAL A 449 -18.18 37.93 15.01
CA VAL A 449 -17.24 37.02 15.61
C VAL A 449 -16.15 36.68 14.60
N GLY A 450 -14.91 36.98 14.91
CA GLY A 450 -13.79 36.72 14.01
C GLY A 450 -12.44 37.14 14.58
N LYS A 451 -11.39 36.71 13.87
CA LYS A 451 -10.01 37.13 14.13
C LYS A 451 -9.68 38.33 13.24
N LYS A 452 -9.01 39.32 13.81
CA LYS A 452 -8.45 40.48 13.10
C LYS A 452 -7.10 40.10 12.47
#